data_8826fddb6e7a1c822b73a66189e6b40b
#
_entry.id   8826fddb6e7a1c822b73a66189e6b40b
#
_cell.length_a   1.000
_cell.length_b   1.000
_cell.length_c   1.000
_cell.angle_alpha   90.00
_cell.angle_beta   90.00
_cell.angle_gamma   90.00
#
_symmetry.space_group_name_H-M   'P 1'
#
loop_
_entity.id
_entity.type
_entity.pdbx_description
1 polymer ?
#
loop_
_entity_poly.entity_id
_entity_poly.type
_entity_poly.pdbx_seq_one_letter_code
_entity_poly.pdbx_strand_id
1 'polypeptide(L)'
;MLPLLEESWTRARTVLRDRVGSATFEAWLKGLRPVLLERGTVYLEADNRLAADRVRALFRTEIAEVLSSDFGTQLQVEIQSQDRDRFDALEVSPQRPVIDDGNRTAHLVLKSLIPGQGRLPLDGAAPRAKLVPASLYVFHGPSGVGKTFLLQWWREQMPSRPMWFALPDLLRVFQRVHQDKRVPELFEELIARSPLVLDEAHRISSKPKLQAFFQQVLEHREAHGAPTILASRWHPKDIHDLAPSLQSAWMAGFVAGIERPGPLGRLRYLRALEGSPSRNGRAPQIEALAQKTIGGYPELRAAWAQSRGAALPPRYLELIDPRSVFQRCRDRVASRFDVSAEQLCGKGQSRSLSRARKMLAKLCQQQGLRGSEIGNFLGRTRAAVSYMVLTLEKELAESPELRERFEELQ
;
A
#
# COMPACT_ATOMS: atom_id res chain seq x y z
N MET A 1 -30.25 -19.36 7.11
CA MET A 1 -30.19 -17.88 7.28
C MET A 1 -29.59 -17.17 6.06
N LEU A 2 -28.53 -17.64 5.43
CA LEU A 2 -27.96 -17.09 4.19
C LEU A 2 -28.97 -17.02 3.02
N PRO A 3 -29.77 -18.04 2.69
CA PRO A 3 -30.71 -17.96 1.57
C PRO A 3 -31.74 -16.84 1.73
N LEU A 4 -32.28 -16.67 2.94
CA LEU A 4 -33.20 -15.59 3.25
C LEU A 4 -32.58 -14.20 3.11
N LEU A 5 -31.32 -14.07 3.49
CA LEU A 5 -30.58 -12.81 3.35
C LEU A 5 -30.28 -12.49 1.87
N GLU A 6 -29.97 -13.50 1.05
CA GLU A 6 -29.77 -13.34 -0.39
C GLU A 6 -31.03 -12.95 -1.14
N GLU A 7 -32.17 -13.54 -0.78
CA GLU A 7 -33.48 -13.17 -1.33
C GLU A 7 -33.88 -11.73 -0.96
N SER A 8 -33.70 -11.38 0.33
CA SER A 8 -33.96 -10.03 0.82
C SER A 8 -33.03 -9.01 0.14
N TRP A 9 -31.76 -9.34 -0.02
CA TRP A 9 -30.81 -8.50 -0.72
C TRP A 9 -31.19 -8.31 -2.19
N THR A 10 -31.67 -9.33 -2.85
CA THR A 10 -32.14 -9.25 -4.24
C THR A 10 -33.29 -8.28 -4.40
N ARG A 11 -34.28 -8.30 -3.47
CA ARG A 11 -35.37 -7.32 -3.43
C ARG A 11 -34.88 -5.92 -3.10
N ALA A 12 -33.99 -5.80 -2.10
CA ALA A 12 -33.39 -4.53 -1.69
C ALA A 12 -32.62 -3.84 -2.83
N ARG A 13 -31.93 -4.60 -3.66
CA ARG A 13 -31.20 -4.06 -4.84
C ARG A 13 -32.11 -3.34 -5.82
N THR A 14 -33.32 -3.83 -6.05
CA THR A 14 -34.31 -3.17 -6.91
C THR A 14 -34.75 -1.84 -6.32
N VAL A 15 -35.12 -1.83 -5.04
CA VAL A 15 -35.55 -0.62 -4.33
C VAL A 15 -34.38 0.41 -4.25
N LEU A 16 -33.17 -0.04 -3.96
CA LEU A 16 -32.00 0.83 -3.91
C LEU A 16 -31.67 1.44 -5.28
N ARG A 17 -31.81 0.67 -6.37
CA ARG A 17 -31.62 1.20 -7.73
C ARG A 17 -32.60 2.34 -8.04
N ASP A 18 -33.85 2.21 -7.63
CA ASP A 18 -34.86 3.24 -7.84
C ASP A 18 -34.60 4.48 -6.98
N ARG A 19 -34.11 4.31 -5.73
CA ARG A 19 -33.81 5.43 -4.82
C ARG A 19 -32.58 6.21 -5.19
N VAL A 20 -31.47 5.53 -5.50
CA VAL A 20 -30.17 6.20 -5.74
C VAL A 20 -29.91 6.47 -7.22
N GLY A 21 -30.78 5.99 -8.11
CA GLY A 21 -30.62 6.07 -9.56
C GLY A 21 -29.73 4.99 -10.16
N SER A 22 -30.04 4.55 -11.38
CA SER A 22 -29.34 3.44 -12.06
C SER A 22 -27.85 3.64 -12.15
N ALA A 23 -27.38 4.85 -12.49
CA ALA A 23 -25.95 5.15 -12.64
C ALA A 23 -25.18 5.00 -11.33
N THR A 24 -25.71 5.53 -10.24
CA THR A 24 -25.10 5.42 -8.89
C THR A 24 -25.11 3.98 -8.39
N PHE A 25 -26.22 3.28 -8.62
CA PHE A 25 -26.35 1.87 -8.24
C PHE A 25 -25.31 1.00 -8.98
N GLU A 26 -25.19 1.12 -10.29
CA GLU A 26 -24.23 0.37 -11.10
C GLU A 26 -22.77 0.69 -10.69
N ALA A 27 -22.51 1.94 -10.32
CA ALA A 27 -21.16 2.36 -9.95
C ALA A 27 -20.72 1.83 -8.57
N TRP A 28 -21.61 1.79 -7.57
CA TRP A 28 -21.22 1.59 -6.18
C TRP A 28 -21.91 0.43 -5.46
N LEU A 29 -23.16 0.14 -5.78
CA LEU A 29 -23.97 -0.83 -5.04
C LEU A 29 -24.09 -2.19 -5.74
N LYS A 30 -23.87 -2.26 -7.04
CA LYS A 30 -23.98 -3.50 -7.83
C LYS A 30 -23.05 -4.59 -7.37
N GLY A 31 -21.82 -4.23 -6.99
CA GLY A 31 -20.77 -5.15 -6.55
C GLY A 31 -20.90 -5.61 -5.09
N LEU A 32 -21.88 -5.10 -4.34
CA LEU A 32 -22.10 -5.52 -2.97
C LEU A 32 -22.72 -6.92 -2.90
N ARG A 33 -22.21 -7.74 -1.99
CA ARG A 33 -22.70 -9.09 -1.70
C ARG A 33 -23.05 -9.23 -0.22
N PRO A 34 -24.18 -9.83 0.13
CA PRO A 34 -24.50 -10.15 1.51
C PRO A 34 -23.61 -11.33 1.97
N VAL A 35 -23.03 -11.18 3.16
CA VAL A 35 -22.13 -12.21 3.72
C VAL A 35 -22.75 -12.87 4.93
N LEU A 36 -23.31 -12.09 5.86
CA LEU A 36 -23.77 -12.58 7.16
C LEU A 36 -24.85 -11.65 7.73
N LEU A 37 -25.81 -12.24 8.44
CA LEU A 37 -26.70 -11.51 9.36
C LEU A 37 -26.48 -12.06 10.77
N GLU A 38 -25.95 -11.25 11.65
CA GLU A 38 -25.67 -11.62 13.04
C GLU A 38 -26.08 -10.50 14.00
N ARG A 39 -26.83 -10.84 15.04
CA ARG A 39 -27.26 -9.92 16.12
C ARG A 39 -27.84 -8.59 15.62
N GLY A 40 -28.64 -8.64 14.56
CA GLY A 40 -29.28 -7.45 13.98
C GLY A 40 -28.35 -6.60 13.10
N THR A 41 -27.16 -7.10 12.76
CA THR A 41 -26.24 -6.46 11.84
C THR A 41 -26.09 -7.28 10.57
N VAL A 42 -26.35 -6.66 9.41
CA VAL A 42 -26.08 -7.24 8.08
C VAL A 42 -24.68 -6.84 7.65
N TYR A 43 -23.87 -7.83 7.36
CA TYR A 43 -22.53 -7.64 6.82
C TYR A 43 -22.57 -7.78 5.29
N LEU A 44 -22.18 -6.71 4.60
CA LEU A 44 -22.07 -6.65 3.15
C LEU A 44 -20.60 -6.57 2.75
N GLU A 45 -20.24 -7.29 1.71
CA GLU A 45 -18.91 -7.28 1.13
C GLU A 45 -18.90 -6.47 -0.17
N ALA A 46 -17.95 -5.54 -0.29
CA ALA A 46 -17.69 -4.78 -1.50
C ALA A 46 -16.47 -5.32 -2.24
N ASP A 47 -16.44 -5.18 -3.56
CA ASP A 47 -15.36 -5.68 -4.42
C ASP A 47 -13.97 -5.12 -4.06
N ASN A 48 -13.93 -3.92 -3.47
CA ASN A 48 -12.69 -3.26 -3.05
C ASN A 48 -12.95 -2.26 -1.92
N ARG A 49 -11.85 -1.80 -1.30
CA ARG A 49 -11.89 -0.87 -0.17
C ARG A 49 -12.53 0.48 -0.52
N LEU A 50 -12.28 0.98 -1.73
CA LEU A 50 -12.86 2.25 -2.18
C LEU A 50 -14.39 2.17 -2.23
N ALA A 51 -14.92 1.11 -2.84
CA ALA A 51 -16.37 0.86 -2.88
C ALA A 51 -16.92 0.72 -1.46
N ALA A 52 -16.25 -0.02 -0.57
CA ALA A 52 -16.66 -0.17 0.82
C ALA A 52 -16.73 1.16 1.56
N ASP A 53 -15.67 1.99 1.46
CA ASP A 53 -15.61 3.30 2.14
C ASP A 53 -16.66 4.27 1.59
N ARG A 54 -16.86 4.28 0.27
CA ARG A 54 -17.88 5.11 -0.40
C ARG A 54 -19.29 4.71 -0.01
N VAL A 55 -19.59 3.42 -0.08
CA VAL A 55 -20.93 2.90 0.29
C VAL A 55 -21.20 3.14 1.77
N ARG A 56 -20.20 2.95 2.63
CA ARG A 56 -20.31 3.22 4.06
C ARG A 56 -20.59 4.70 4.35
N ALA A 57 -19.96 5.60 3.62
CA ALA A 57 -20.10 7.04 3.84
C ALA A 57 -21.45 7.58 3.32
N LEU A 58 -21.95 7.08 2.19
CA LEU A 58 -23.08 7.70 1.49
C LEU A 58 -24.38 6.88 1.53
N PHE A 59 -24.29 5.55 1.60
CA PHE A 59 -25.46 4.68 1.39
C PHE A 59 -25.74 3.74 2.55
N ARG A 60 -24.94 3.77 3.62
CA ARG A 60 -25.12 2.87 4.78
C ARG A 60 -26.51 2.99 5.39
N THR A 61 -26.98 4.21 5.58
CA THR A 61 -28.30 4.49 6.19
C THR A 61 -29.43 4.03 5.27
N GLU A 62 -29.36 4.35 3.98
CA GLU A 62 -30.38 3.94 3.00
C GLU A 62 -30.46 2.41 2.86
N ILE A 63 -29.30 1.73 2.84
CA ILE A 63 -29.27 0.27 2.78
C ILE A 63 -29.88 -0.32 4.06
N ALA A 64 -29.56 0.25 5.23
CA ALA A 64 -30.11 -0.20 6.51
C ALA A 64 -31.65 -0.01 6.56
N GLU A 65 -32.17 1.10 6.07
CA GLU A 65 -33.61 1.37 6.01
C GLU A 65 -34.33 0.38 5.10
N VAL A 66 -33.79 0.14 3.89
CA VAL A 66 -34.40 -0.78 2.93
C VAL A 66 -34.44 -2.21 3.46
N LEU A 67 -33.30 -2.66 4.03
CA LEU A 67 -33.22 -4.00 4.63
C LEU A 67 -34.12 -4.12 5.88
N SER A 68 -34.12 -3.09 6.72
CA SER A 68 -35.01 -3.08 7.92
C SER A 68 -36.47 -3.16 7.57
N SER A 69 -36.90 -2.49 6.49
CA SER A 69 -38.27 -2.57 5.98
C SER A 69 -38.60 -3.98 5.47
N ASP A 70 -37.70 -4.63 4.78
CA ASP A 70 -37.88 -5.98 4.23
C ASP A 70 -37.93 -7.07 5.32
N PHE A 71 -37.11 -6.92 6.38
CA PHE A 71 -37.09 -7.84 7.52
C PHE A 71 -38.09 -7.52 8.63
N GLY A 72 -38.76 -6.35 8.58
CA GLY A 72 -39.69 -5.90 9.63
C GLY A 72 -39.06 -5.63 10.99
N THR A 73 -37.72 -5.49 11.05
CA THR A 73 -36.94 -5.22 12.26
C THR A 73 -35.83 -4.22 11.95
N GLN A 74 -35.45 -3.41 12.94
CA GLN A 74 -34.35 -2.46 12.77
C GLN A 74 -33.02 -3.20 12.65
N LEU A 75 -32.35 -3.02 11.50
CA LEU A 75 -31.04 -3.64 11.19
C LEU A 75 -29.98 -2.58 11.09
N GLN A 76 -28.78 -2.95 11.50
CA GLN A 76 -27.56 -2.21 11.20
C GLN A 76 -26.88 -2.81 9.97
N VAL A 77 -26.10 -2.00 9.26
CA VAL A 77 -25.33 -2.45 8.11
C VAL A 77 -23.86 -2.15 8.31
N GLU A 78 -23.03 -3.17 8.17
CA GLU A 78 -21.58 -3.06 8.12
C GLU A 78 -21.11 -3.46 6.73
N ILE A 79 -20.22 -2.62 6.14
CA ILE A 79 -19.70 -2.84 4.79
C ILE A 79 -18.21 -3.14 4.90
N GLN A 80 -17.80 -4.31 4.43
CA GLN A 80 -16.44 -4.78 4.43
C GLN A 80 -15.91 -4.88 3.00
N SER A 81 -14.60 -4.87 2.81
CA SER A 81 -13.98 -5.12 1.51
C SER A 81 -13.33 -6.49 1.48
N GLN A 82 -13.32 -7.15 0.33
CA GLN A 82 -12.62 -8.43 0.15
C GLN A 82 -11.13 -8.37 0.51
N ASP A 83 -10.52 -7.19 0.46
CA ASP A 83 -9.12 -7.01 0.83
C ASP A 83 -8.85 -7.11 2.34
N ARG A 84 -9.89 -7.14 3.20
CA ARG A 84 -9.73 -7.23 4.66
C ARG A 84 -9.27 -8.61 5.12
N ASP A 85 -9.71 -9.67 4.46
CA ASP A 85 -9.41 -11.06 4.85
C ASP A 85 -7.96 -11.50 4.63
N ARG A 86 -7.15 -10.69 3.94
CA ARG A 86 -5.73 -11.01 3.72
C ARG A 86 -4.82 -10.65 4.90
N PHE A 87 -5.27 -9.86 5.86
CA PHE A 87 -4.44 -9.35 6.97
C PHE A 87 -4.94 -9.70 8.38
N ASP A 88 -6.17 -10.14 8.55
CA ASP A 88 -6.80 -10.34 9.88
C ASP A 88 -6.36 -11.62 10.60
N ALA A 89 -5.61 -12.52 9.96
CA ALA A 89 -5.13 -13.75 10.59
C ALA A 89 -3.98 -13.56 11.61
N LEU A 90 -3.49 -12.32 11.78
CA LEU A 90 -2.50 -11.97 12.81
C LEU A 90 -3.01 -10.72 13.56
N GLU A 91 -3.97 -10.92 14.44
CA GLU A 91 -4.70 -9.88 15.19
C GLU A 91 -3.88 -8.99 16.13
N VAL A 92 -2.57 -9.13 16.19
CA VAL A 92 -1.74 -8.29 17.04
C VAL A 92 -0.99 -7.28 16.19
N SER A 93 -1.53 -6.08 16.08
CA SER A 93 -0.83 -4.92 15.53
C SER A 93 -0.72 -3.85 16.61
N PRO A 94 0.41 -3.17 16.77
CA PRO A 94 0.49 -2.05 17.66
C PRO A 94 -0.55 -1.00 17.27
N GLN A 95 -1.36 -0.55 18.20
CA GLN A 95 -2.39 0.47 17.96
C GLN A 95 -1.80 1.83 17.57
N ARG A 96 -0.51 2.03 17.82
CA ARG A 96 0.21 3.28 17.52
C ARG A 96 1.47 2.99 16.72
N PRO A 97 1.86 3.89 15.81
CA PRO A 97 3.10 3.73 15.07
C PRO A 97 4.30 3.76 16.00
N VAL A 98 5.22 2.85 15.77
CA VAL A 98 6.54 2.88 16.43
C VAL A 98 7.39 3.90 15.71
N ILE A 99 7.80 4.94 16.44
CA ILE A 99 8.58 6.05 15.88
C ILE A 99 10.05 5.80 16.16
N ASP A 100 10.83 5.83 15.09
CA ASP A 100 12.29 5.80 15.10
C ASP A 100 12.85 6.83 14.10
N ASP A 101 14.16 6.86 13.94
CA ASP A 101 14.80 7.85 13.06
C ASP A 101 14.37 7.69 11.60
N GLY A 102 14.03 6.47 11.16
CA GLY A 102 13.62 6.18 9.79
C GLY A 102 12.23 6.71 9.42
N ASN A 103 11.37 7.03 10.38
CA ASN A 103 10.01 7.52 10.11
C ASN A 103 9.65 8.79 10.89
N ARG A 104 10.56 9.29 11.74
CA ARG A 104 10.33 10.46 12.61
C ARG A 104 9.87 11.69 11.84
N THR A 105 10.54 12.02 10.75
CA THR A 105 10.20 13.20 9.93
C THR A 105 8.79 13.10 9.37
N ALA A 106 8.43 11.97 8.79
CA ALA A 106 7.09 11.72 8.25
C ALA A 106 6.02 11.81 9.36
N HIS A 107 6.29 11.21 10.53
CA HIS A 107 5.38 11.28 11.68
C HIS A 107 5.18 12.70 12.18
N LEU A 108 6.25 13.50 12.33
CA LEU A 108 6.15 14.89 12.79
C LEU A 108 5.35 15.75 11.82
N VAL A 109 5.59 15.60 10.52
CA VAL A 109 4.85 16.33 9.48
C VAL A 109 3.38 15.95 9.52
N LEU A 110 3.04 14.67 9.53
CA LEU A 110 1.65 14.23 9.62
C LEU A 110 0.97 14.73 10.90
N LYS A 111 1.69 14.71 12.03
CA LYS A 111 1.18 15.25 13.30
C LYS A 111 0.89 16.74 13.21
N SER A 112 1.72 17.52 12.51
CA SER A 112 1.50 18.96 12.33
C SER A 112 0.27 19.30 11.49
N LEU A 113 -0.21 18.34 10.68
CA LEU A 113 -1.43 18.48 9.88
C LEU A 113 -2.71 18.19 10.68
N ILE A 114 -2.60 17.69 11.91
CA ILE A 114 -3.76 17.45 12.79
C ILE A 114 -4.18 18.79 13.41
N PRO A 115 -5.44 19.23 13.22
CA PRO A 115 -5.94 20.45 13.83
C PRO A 115 -5.74 20.46 15.35
N GLY A 116 -5.23 21.58 15.88
CA GLY A 116 -4.95 21.73 17.31
C GLY A 116 -3.64 21.14 17.81
N GLN A 117 -2.91 20.36 17.01
CA GLN A 117 -1.58 19.81 17.36
C GLN A 117 -0.41 20.55 16.67
N GLY A 118 -0.66 21.63 15.99
CA GLY A 118 0.22 22.34 15.05
C GLY A 118 1.43 23.09 15.64
N ARG A 119 1.89 22.78 16.85
CA ARG A 119 3.20 23.22 17.35
C ARG A 119 4.13 22.01 17.45
N LEU A 120 5.07 21.94 16.50
CA LEU A 120 6.22 21.04 16.64
C LEU A 120 7.02 21.50 17.87
N PRO A 121 7.31 20.61 18.85
CA PRO A 121 8.30 20.90 19.86
C PRO A 121 9.65 20.95 19.14
N LEU A 122 10.16 22.14 18.92
CA LEU A 122 11.51 22.40 18.42
C LEU A 122 12.47 22.39 19.64
N ASP A 123 12.65 21.25 20.27
CA ASP A 123 13.76 21.07 21.21
C ASP A 123 15.04 20.83 20.38
N GLY A 124 15.80 21.91 20.30
CA GLY A 124 17.20 22.09 19.98
C GLY A 124 17.93 21.02 19.19
N ALA A 125 18.05 21.18 17.88
CA ALA A 125 19.14 20.76 17.00
C ALA A 125 18.73 20.41 15.56
N ALA A 126 17.53 20.79 15.10
CA ALA A 126 17.23 20.77 13.68
C ALA A 126 17.21 22.20 13.13
N PRO A 127 17.72 22.46 11.91
CA PRO A 127 17.68 23.81 11.35
C PRO A 127 16.24 24.29 11.37
N ARG A 128 16.04 25.57 11.79
CA ARG A 128 14.77 26.29 11.76
C ARG A 128 14.23 26.48 10.31
N ALA A 129 14.09 25.40 9.58
CA ALA A 129 13.27 25.41 8.40
C ALA A 129 11.85 25.59 8.90
N LYS A 130 11.30 26.82 8.78
CA LYS A 130 9.85 27.02 8.76
C LYS A 130 9.33 25.95 7.82
N LEU A 131 8.63 24.92 8.34
CA LEU A 131 7.85 24.03 7.51
C LEU A 131 6.90 24.97 6.76
N VAL A 132 7.26 25.31 5.53
CA VAL A 132 6.38 26.03 4.64
C VAL A 132 5.16 25.14 4.55
N PRO A 133 3.95 25.64 4.81
CA PRO A 133 2.75 24.85 4.63
C PRO A 133 2.70 24.41 3.16
N ALA A 134 3.18 23.22 2.87
CA ALA A 134 3.06 22.64 1.55
C ALA A 134 1.62 22.15 1.39
N SER A 135 1.07 22.29 0.20
CA SER A 135 -0.21 21.68 -0.16
C SER A 135 -0.04 20.21 -0.55
N LEU A 136 1.19 19.80 -0.90
CA LEU A 136 1.53 18.44 -1.33
C LEU A 136 2.63 17.82 -0.46
N TYR A 137 2.37 16.62 0.05
CA TYR A 137 3.29 15.83 0.85
C TYR A 137 3.53 14.47 0.20
N VAL A 138 4.78 14.11 -0.04
CA VAL A 138 5.16 12.84 -0.67
C VAL A 138 6.01 12.03 0.30
N PHE A 139 5.46 10.93 0.79
CA PHE A 139 6.18 9.97 1.64
C PHE A 139 6.59 8.76 0.80
N HIS A 140 7.88 8.51 0.69
CA HIS A 140 8.39 7.40 -0.10
C HIS A 140 9.23 6.43 0.72
N GLY A 141 9.35 5.20 0.23
CA GLY A 141 10.20 4.18 0.87
C GLY A 141 9.79 2.77 0.49
N PRO A 142 10.64 1.77 0.77
CA PRO A 142 10.42 0.39 0.34
C PRO A 142 9.10 -0.19 0.89
N SER A 143 8.67 -1.32 0.35
CA SER A 143 7.51 -2.04 0.88
C SER A 143 7.78 -2.51 2.33
N GLY A 144 6.73 -2.54 3.15
CA GLY A 144 6.81 -3.06 4.52
C GLY A 144 7.38 -2.10 5.57
N VAL A 145 7.73 -0.85 5.21
CA VAL A 145 8.24 0.15 6.19
C VAL A 145 7.14 0.89 6.96
N GLY A 146 5.87 0.55 6.74
CA GLY A 146 4.76 1.10 7.50
C GLY A 146 4.17 2.41 6.96
N LYS A 147 4.40 2.80 5.69
CA LYS A 147 3.80 4.00 5.07
C LYS A 147 2.29 4.04 5.23
N THR A 148 1.61 3.04 4.71
CA THR A 148 0.15 2.91 4.79
C THR A 148 -0.35 2.93 6.23
N PHE A 149 0.34 2.22 7.15
CA PHE A 149 -0.01 2.19 8.56
C PHE A 149 0.11 3.58 9.22
N LEU A 150 1.19 4.31 8.93
CA LEU A 150 1.42 5.65 9.45
C LEU A 150 0.35 6.64 8.95
N LEU A 151 -0.04 6.54 7.68
CA LEU A 151 -1.10 7.35 7.10
C LEU A 151 -2.48 6.98 7.64
N GLN A 152 -2.76 5.69 7.88
CA GLN A 152 -4.01 5.24 8.51
C GLN A 152 -4.12 5.77 9.94
N TRP A 153 -3.06 5.63 10.72
CA TRP A 153 -2.99 6.23 12.06
C TRP A 153 -3.28 7.72 12.04
N TRP A 154 -2.65 8.48 11.13
CA TRP A 154 -2.90 9.91 10.97
C TRP A 154 -4.36 10.20 10.60
N ARG A 155 -4.93 9.43 9.67
CA ARG A 155 -6.33 9.56 9.25
C ARG A 155 -7.31 9.39 10.42
N GLU A 156 -7.01 8.50 11.36
CA GLU A 156 -7.82 8.26 12.55
C GLU A 156 -7.77 9.42 13.56
N GLN A 157 -6.69 10.21 13.53
CA GLN A 157 -6.55 11.40 14.37
C GLN A 157 -7.26 12.63 13.79
N MET A 158 -7.69 12.59 12.54
CA MET A 158 -8.32 13.74 11.88
C MET A 158 -9.79 13.86 12.29
N PRO A 159 -10.29 15.08 12.61
CA PRO A 159 -11.69 15.31 12.98
C PRO A 159 -12.65 15.01 11.82
N SER A 160 -12.25 15.31 10.59
CA SER A 160 -12.94 14.90 9.37
C SER A 160 -12.11 13.83 8.66
N ARG A 161 -12.72 12.69 8.32
CA ARG A 161 -11.97 11.63 7.63
C ARG A 161 -11.44 12.12 6.27
N PRO A 162 -10.11 12.11 6.05
CA PRO A 162 -9.53 12.40 4.74
C PRO A 162 -10.04 11.45 3.67
N MET A 163 -10.16 11.94 2.43
CA MET A 163 -10.39 11.08 1.29
C MET A 163 -9.19 10.17 1.10
N TRP A 164 -9.46 8.90 0.85
CA TRP A 164 -8.41 7.89 0.72
C TRP A 164 -8.62 7.03 -0.52
N PHE A 165 -7.61 6.98 -1.37
CA PHE A 165 -7.56 6.10 -2.53
C PHE A 165 -6.25 5.32 -2.56
N ALA A 166 -6.32 4.02 -2.83
CA ALA A 166 -5.18 3.33 -3.40
C ALA A 166 -5.15 3.62 -4.91
N LEU A 167 -3.99 3.87 -5.50
CA LEU A 167 -3.94 4.24 -6.92
C LEU A 167 -4.57 3.20 -7.85
N PRO A 168 -4.42 1.88 -7.65
CA PRO A 168 -5.09 0.89 -8.48
C PRO A 168 -6.62 1.05 -8.48
N ASP A 169 -7.20 1.44 -7.34
CA ASP A 169 -8.64 1.64 -7.22
C ASP A 169 -9.07 2.94 -7.91
N LEU A 170 -8.31 4.02 -7.72
CA LEU A 170 -8.53 5.27 -8.45
C LEU A 170 -8.44 5.06 -9.97
N LEU A 171 -7.49 4.25 -10.44
CA LEU A 171 -7.36 3.92 -11.86
C LEU A 171 -8.62 3.22 -12.39
N ARG A 172 -9.15 2.23 -11.65
CA ARG A 172 -10.40 1.54 -12.05
C ARG A 172 -11.59 2.50 -12.12
N VAL A 173 -11.71 3.37 -11.12
CA VAL A 173 -12.76 4.42 -11.12
C VAL A 173 -12.57 5.36 -12.29
N PHE A 174 -11.35 5.87 -12.52
CA PHE A 174 -11.06 6.76 -13.62
C PHE A 174 -11.38 6.13 -14.99
N GLN A 175 -11.00 4.88 -15.20
CA GLN A 175 -11.32 4.16 -16.44
C GLN A 175 -12.82 4.06 -16.68
N ARG A 176 -13.61 3.73 -15.63
CA ARG A 176 -15.07 3.63 -15.71
C ARG A 176 -15.71 4.98 -16.02
N VAL A 177 -15.40 6.03 -15.24
CA VAL A 177 -15.98 7.36 -15.47
C VAL A 177 -15.53 7.98 -16.79
N HIS A 178 -14.35 7.59 -17.30
CA HIS A 178 -13.88 8.00 -18.63
C HIS A 178 -14.71 7.35 -19.74
N GLN A 179 -15.07 6.08 -19.63
CA GLN A 179 -15.97 5.39 -20.54
C GLN A 179 -17.39 5.99 -20.49
N ASP A 180 -17.87 6.32 -19.29
CA ASP A 180 -19.20 6.88 -19.06
C ASP A 180 -19.28 8.40 -19.32
N LYS A 181 -18.17 9.05 -19.76
CA LYS A 181 -18.06 10.51 -19.95
C LYS A 181 -18.34 11.34 -18.69
N ARG A 182 -18.09 10.78 -17.52
CA ARG A 182 -18.34 11.39 -16.20
C ARG A 182 -17.07 11.82 -15.45
N VAL A 183 -15.98 12.06 -16.18
CA VAL A 183 -14.71 12.52 -15.61
C VAL A 183 -14.86 13.81 -14.78
N PRO A 184 -15.71 14.81 -15.18
CA PRO A 184 -15.93 16.01 -14.37
C PRO A 184 -16.42 15.70 -12.96
N GLU A 185 -17.28 14.71 -12.77
CA GLU A 185 -17.80 14.34 -11.44
C GLU A 185 -16.69 13.81 -10.52
N LEU A 186 -15.80 12.97 -11.06
CA LEU A 186 -14.64 12.50 -10.31
C LEU A 186 -13.67 13.65 -10.00
N PHE A 187 -13.53 14.61 -10.92
CA PHE A 187 -12.70 15.79 -10.70
C PHE A 187 -13.26 16.60 -9.51
N GLU A 188 -14.55 16.96 -9.53
CA GLU A 188 -15.20 17.69 -8.44
C GLU A 188 -15.07 16.99 -7.09
N GLU A 189 -15.16 15.66 -7.08
CA GLU A 189 -14.94 14.88 -5.88
C GLU A 189 -13.51 15.03 -5.35
N LEU A 190 -12.51 14.90 -6.22
CA LEU A 190 -11.10 14.92 -5.82
C LEU A 190 -10.59 16.32 -5.46
N ILE A 191 -11.21 17.39 -5.96
CA ILE A 191 -10.81 18.77 -5.63
C ILE A 191 -11.46 19.29 -4.33
N ALA A 192 -12.30 18.51 -3.68
CA ALA A 192 -12.89 18.88 -2.40
C ALA A 192 -11.82 19.32 -1.38
N ARG A 193 -12.16 20.29 -0.51
CA ARG A 193 -11.20 20.89 0.45
C ARG A 193 -10.69 19.93 1.53
N SER A 194 -11.31 18.77 1.72
CA SER A 194 -10.83 17.74 2.65
C SER A 194 -9.45 17.21 2.22
N PRO A 195 -8.58 16.83 3.16
CA PRO A 195 -7.30 16.23 2.81
C PRO A 195 -7.50 14.98 1.92
N LEU A 196 -6.65 14.85 0.89
CA LEU A 196 -6.64 13.72 -0.02
C LEU A 196 -5.40 12.85 0.25
N VAL A 197 -5.60 11.55 0.46
CA VAL A 197 -4.51 10.57 0.55
C VAL A 197 -4.55 9.66 -0.66
N LEU A 198 -3.43 9.56 -1.36
CA LEU A 198 -3.25 8.63 -2.46
C LEU A 198 -2.13 7.65 -2.09
N ASP A 199 -2.51 6.42 -1.75
CA ASP A 199 -1.55 5.35 -1.48
C ASP A 199 -1.13 4.65 -2.77
N GLU A 200 0.06 4.04 -2.76
CA GLU A 200 0.70 3.41 -3.93
C GLU A 200 0.83 4.36 -5.15
N ALA A 201 1.04 5.66 -4.89
CA ALA A 201 1.04 6.70 -5.92
C ALA A 201 2.02 6.44 -7.08
N HIS A 202 3.11 5.68 -6.85
CA HIS A 202 4.05 5.27 -7.90
C HIS A 202 3.42 4.45 -9.03
N ARG A 203 2.27 3.82 -8.80
CA ARG A 203 1.55 3.04 -9.82
C ARG A 203 0.85 3.89 -10.88
N ILE A 204 0.95 5.22 -10.78
CA ILE A 204 0.53 6.17 -11.83
C ILE A 204 1.48 6.12 -13.04
N SER A 205 2.66 5.55 -12.87
CA SER A 205 3.62 5.26 -13.94
C SER A 205 2.94 4.66 -15.17
N SER A 206 3.38 5.06 -16.37
CA SER A 206 2.86 4.57 -17.64
C SER A 206 1.34 4.74 -17.86
N LYS A 207 0.70 5.71 -17.16
CA LYS A 207 -0.74 6.01 -17.28
C LYS A 207 -0.99 7.46 -17.71
N PRO A 208 -0.64 7.86 -18.95
CA PRO A 208 -0.58 9.28 -19.33
C PRO A 208 -1.90 10.03 -19.15
N LYS A 209 -3.05 9.40 -19.43
CA LYS A 209 -4.36 10.04 -19.24
C LYS A 209 -4.65 10.31 -17.75
N LEU A 210 -4.34 9.35 -16.88
CA LEU A 210 -4.51 9.52 -15.43
C LEU A 210 -3.51 10.54 -14.88
N GLN A 211 -2.28 10.57 -15.39
CA GLN A 211 -1.27 11.56 -15.00
C GLN A 211 -1.73 12.98 -15.34
N ALA A 212 -2.21 13.21 -16.57
CA ALA A 212 -2.74 14.51 -16.97
C ALA A 212 -3.95 14.94 -16.14
N PHE A 213 -4.87 14.02 -15.87
CA PHE A 213 -6.02 14.28 -15.01
C PHE A 213 -5.58 14.62 -13.57
N PHE A 214 -4.66 13.83 -13.01
CA PHE A 214 -4.20 14.04 -11.64
C PHE A 214 -3.36 15.32 -11.49
N GLN A 215 -2.64 15.72 -12.54
CA GLN A 215 -1.96 17.02 -12.58
C GLN A 215 -2.95 18.17 -12.36
N GLN A 216 -4.07 18.17 -13.08
CA GLN A 216 -5.12 19.19 -12.92
C GLN A 216 -5.72 19.18 -11.50
N VAL A 217 -5.94 17.99 -10.94
CA VAL A 217 -6.41 17.86 -9.55
C VAL A 217 -5.42 18.48 -8.59
N LEU A 218 -4.12 18.22 -8.73
CA LEU A 218 -3.08 18.79 -7.86
C LEU A 218 -3.01 20.31 -7.96
N GLU A 219 -3.02 20.86 -9.18
CA GLU A 219 -3.00 22.30 -9.42
C GLU A 219 -4.18 23.00 -8.77
N HIS A 220 -5.39 22.44 -8.92
CA HIS A 220 -6.58 23.01 -8.28
C HIS A 220 -6.49 22.93 -6.76
N ARG A 221 -6.07 21.80 -6.21
CA ARG A 221 -5.93 21.62 -4.75
C ARG A 221 -4.86 22.53 -4.16
N GLU A 222 -3.75 22.73 -4.87
CA GLU A 222 -2.69 23.65 -4.48
C GLU A 222 -3.19 25.09 -4.44
N ALA A 223 -3.88 25.54 -5.48
CA ALA A 223 -4.46 26.89 -5.53
C ALA A 223 -5.43 27.18 -4.38
N HIS A 224 -6.07 26.16 -3.82
CA HIS A 224 -7.03 26.27 -2.71
C HIS A 224 -6.45 25.86 -1.35
N GLY A 225 -5.14 25.56 -1.27
CA GLY A 225 -4.48 25.15 -0.04
C GLY A 225 -5.01 23.83 0.55
N ALA A 226 -5.59 22.95 -0.29
CA ALA A 226 -6.14 21.68 0.15
C ALA A 226 -5.04 20.61 0.25
N PRO A 227 -4.76 20.04 1.43
CA PRO A 227 -3.64 19.11 1.60
C PRO A 227 -3.81 17.84 0.77
N THR A 228 -2.76 17.46 0.05
CA THR A 228 -2.66 16.20 -0.68
C THR A 228 -1.46 15.41 -0.18
N ILE A 229 -1.66 14.13 0.17
CA ILE A 229 -0.65 13.26 0.73
C ILE A 229 -0.49 12.05 -0.19
N LEU A 230 0.72 11.85 -0.68
CA LEU A 230 1.08 10.73 -1.55
C LEU A 230 1.97 9.75 -0.79
N ALA A 231 1.64 8.47 -0.83
CA ALA A 231 2.54 7.42 -0.41
C ALA A 231 3.08 6.68 -1.65
N SER A 232 4.39 6.58 -1.75
CA SER A 232 5.07 5.98 -2.88
C SER A 232 6.09 4.93 -2.44
N ARG A 233 6.34 3.92 -3.26
CA ARG A 233 7.45 3.00 -3.06
C ARG A 233 8.78 3.64 -3.42
N TRP A 234 8.78 4.52 -4.42
CA TRP A 234 9.93 5.16 -5.02
C TRP A 234 9.94 6.65 -4.72
N HIS A 235 11.13 7.21 -4.66
CA HIS A 235 11.29 8.66 -4.69
C HIS A 235 10.73 9.21 -6.02
N PRO A 236 10.12 10.41 -6.08
CA PRO A 236 9.54 10.95 -7.32
C PRO A 236 10.49 10.93 -8.53
N LYS A 237 11.78 11.14 -8.32
CA LYS A 237 12.80 11.08 -9.38
C LYS A 237 13.04 9.67 -9.93
N ASP A 238 12.72 8.64 -9.16
CA ASP A 238 12.97 7.25 -9.50
C ASP A 238 11.73 6.54 -10.06
N ILE A 239 10.62 7.27 -10.21
CA ILE A 239 9.40 6.74 -10.84
C ILE A 239 9.56 6.87 -12.35
N HIS A 240 9.71 5.73 -13.02
CA HIS A 240 9.77 5.68 -14.47
C HIS A 240 8.44 6.14 -15.09
N ASP A 241 8.51 6.69 -16.30
CA ASP A 241 7.34 7.14 -17.08
C ASP A 241 6.38 8.07 -16.32
N LEU A 242 6.89 8.81 -15.34
CA LEU A 242 6.18 9.90 -14.71
C LEU A 242 6.37 11.16 -15.57
N ALA A 243 5.26 11.82 -15.95
CA ALA A 243 5.32 13.05 -16.75
C ALA A 243 6.21 14.10 -16.03
N PRO A 244 7.10 14.80 -16.74
CA PRO A 244 8.02 15.76 -16.14
C PRO A 244 7.32 16.85 -15.30
N SER A 245 6.15 17.32 -15.75
CA SER A 245 5.33 18.29 -15.00
C SER A 245 4.86 17.73 -13.68
N LEU A 246 4.36 16.49 -13.67
CA LEU A 246 3.90 15.82 -12.47
C LEU A 246 5.07 15.49 -11.52
N GLN A 247 6.21 15.07 -12.07
CA GLN A 247 7.43 14.85 -11.28
C GLN A 247 7.89 16.15 -10.62
N SER A 248 7.89 17.26 -11.37
CA SER A 248 8.26 18.58 -10.86
C SER A 248 7.30 19.04 -9.75
N ALA A 249 5.99 18.86 -9.95
CA ALA A 249 5.00 19.18 -8.93
C ALA A 249 5.20 18.37 -7.65
N TRP A 250 5.49 17.05 -7.76
CA TRP A 250 5.75 16.22 -6.59
C TRP A 250 7.04 16.61 -5.87
N MET A 251 8.05 17.04 -6.62
CA MET A 251 9.32 17.51 -6.06
C MET A 251 9.22 18.92 -5.42
N ALA A 252 8.30 19.76 -5.89
CA ALA A 252 8.04 21.07 -5.31
C ALA A 252 7.32 20.97 -3.95
N GLY A 253 6.61 19.86 -3.69
CA GLY A 253 6.00 19.57 -2.42
C GLY A 253 7.02 19.15 -1.34
N PHE A 254 6.51 18.81 -0.17
CA PHE A 254 7.35 18.25 0.90
C PHE A 254 7.61 16.76 0.62
N VAL A 255 8.85 16.38 0.38
CA VAL A 255 9.26 15.00 0.09
C VAL A 255 10.05 14.43 1.28
N ALA A 256 9.62 13.29 1.84
CA ALA A 256 10.31 12.61 2.91
C ALA A 256 10.39 11.10 2.70
N GLY A 257 11.57 10.54 2.96
CA GLY A 257 11.80 9.10 2.99
C GLY A 257 11.27 8.48 4.29
N ILE A 258 10.75 7.25 4.16
CA ILE A 258 10.47 6.36 5.30
C ILE A 258 11.33 5.12 5.10
N GLU A 259 12.21 4.87 6.04
CA GLU A 259 13.20 3.80 5.99
C GLU A 259 12.73 2.56 6.75
N ARG A 260 13.46 1.47 6.60
CA ARG A 260 13.25 0.27 7.42
C ARG A 260 13.56 0.60 8.88
N PRO A 261 12.82 -0.02 9.83
CA PRO A 261 13.03 0.26 11.25
C PRO A 261 14.47 -0.08 11.66
N GLY A 262 15.11 0.85 12.33
CA GLY A 262 16.43 0.66 12.96
C GLY A 262 16.37 -0.36 14.10
N PRO A 263 17.50 -0.73 14.71
CA PRO A 263 17.55 -1.73 15.80
C PRO A 263 16.59 -1.41 16.95
N LEU A 264 16.54 -0.16 17.37
CA LEU A 264 15.63 0.30 18.43
C LEU A 264 14.16 0.30 17.98
N GLY A 265 13.90 0.67 16.73
CA GLY A 265 12.56 0.62 16.16
C GLY A 265 12.04 -0.82 16.11
N ARG A 266 12.87 -1.77 15.66
CA ARG A 266 12.54 -3.19 15.65
C ARG A 266 12.23 -3.73 17.04
N LEU A 267 13.08 -3.39 18.01
CA LEU A 267 12.88 -3.81 19.40
C LEU A 267 11.58 -3.25 20.00
N ARG A 268 11.30 -1.96 19.79
CA ARG A 268 10.06 -1.32 20.24
C ARG A 268 8.84 -1.95 19.59
N TYR A 269 8.91 -2.27 18.29
CA TYR A 269 7.83 -2.92 17.58
C TYR A 269 7.53 -4.31 18.13
N LEU A 270 8.55 -5.14 18.31
CA LEU A 270 8.39 -6.48 18.88
C LEU A 270 7.86 -6.46 20.32
N ARG A 271 8.31 -5.49 21.14
CA ARG A 271 7.76 -5.28 22.49
C ARG A 271 6.30 -4.82 22.44
N ALA A 272 5.93 -3.99 21.48
CA ALA A 272 4.54 -3.56 21.29
C ALA A 272 3.63 -4.71 20.84
N LEU A 273 4.13 -5.67 20.06
CA LEU A 273 3.42 -6.90 19.71
C LEU A 273 3.24 -7.83 20.92
N GLU A 274 4.18 -7.82 21.87
CA GLU A 274 4.10 -8.63 23.09
C GLU A 274 3.02 -8.15 24.07
N GLY A 275 2.61 -6.88 23.98
CA GLY A 275 1.70 -6.26 24.94
C GLY A 275 2.39 -5.89 26.24
N SER A 276 1.74 -6.11 27.38
CA SER A 276 2.33 -5.81 28.70
C SER A 276 3.64 -6.58 28.91
N PRO A 277 4.63 -5.98 29.59
CA PRO A 277 5.91 -6.63 29.84
C PRO A 277 5.66 -7.96 30.55
N SER A 278 5.86 -9.04 29.79
CA SER A 278 5.71 -10.39 30.32
C SER A 278 6.67 -10.57 31.49
N ARG A 279 6.16 -10.88 32.69
CA ARG A 279 6.93 -11.27 33.86
C ARG A 279 7.81 -12.52 33.66
N ASN A 280 7.75 -13.15 32.50
CA ASN A 280 8.34 -14.46 32.22
C ASN A 280 9.60 -14.39 31.34
N GLY A 281 10.63 -13.63 31.69
CA GLY A 281 12.00 -13.86 31.20
C GLY A 281 12.23 -13.84 29.66
N ARG A 282 11.27 -13.38 28.86
CA ARG A 282 11.34 -13.40 27.37
C ARG A 282 12.04 -12.21 26.74
N ALA A 283 12.47 -11.23 27.52
CA ALA A 283 13.17 -10.06 27.01
C ALA A 283 14.40 -10.40 26.16
N PRO A 284 15.27 -11.37 26.54
CA PRO A 284 16.44 -11.73 25.73
C PRO A 284 16.07 -12.33 24.36
N GLN A 285 14.94 -13.06 24.28
CA GLN A 285 14.48 -13.65 23.01
C GLN A 285 13.98 -12.57 22.03
N ILE A 286 13.28 -11.55 22.53
CA ILE A 286 12.81 -10.40 21.73
C ILE A 286 14.00 -9.58 21.22
N GLU A 287 15.01 -9.36 22.06
CA GLU A 287 16.24 -8.65 21.69
C GLU A 287 17.02 -9.40 20.60
N ALA A 288 17.21 -10.70 20.78
CA ALA A 288 17.86 -11.55 19.78
C ALA A 288 17.07 -11.54 18.46
N LEU A 289 15.74 -11.59 18.52
CA LEU A 289 14.87 -11.53 17.34
C LEU A 289 14.99 -10.17 16.62
N ALA A 290 15.01 -9.07 17.37
CA ALA A 290 15.19 -7.72 16.84
C ALA A 290 16.55 -7.54 16.14
N GLN A 291 17.60 -8.17 16.65
CA GLN A 291 18.92 -8.15 16.04
C GLN A 291 19.01 -9.01 14.78
N LYS A 292 18.42 -10.21 14.84
CA LYS A 292 18.46 -11.19 13.75
C LYS A 292 17.62 -10.77 12.53
N THR A 293 16.45 -10.16 12.77
CA THR A 293 15.50 -9.83 11.70
C THR A 293 15.78 -8.44 11.14
N ILE A 294 16.37 -8.36 9.95
CA ILE A 294 16.74 -7.11 9.28
C ILE A 294 15.77 -6.80 8.13
N GLY A 295 14.49 -6.80 8.43
CA GLY A 295 13.44 -6.52 7.45
C GLY A 295 12.59 -5.31 7.82
N GLY A 296 11.45 -5.20 7.16
CA GLY A 296 10.38 -4.29 7.52
C GLY A 296 9.48 -4.87 8.61
N TYR A 297 8.38 -4.21 8.86
CA TYR A 297 7.40 -4.64 9.88
C TYR A 297 6.74 -6.00 9.58
N PRO A 298 6.42 -6.37 8.31
CA PRO A 298 5.89 -7.69 8.00
C PRO A 298 6.84 -8.83 8.38
N GLU A 299 8.14 -8.69 8.07
CA GLU A 299 9.16 -9.69 8.40
C GLU A 299 9.34 -9.83 9.91
N LEU A 300 9.34 -8.71 10.64
CA LEU A 300 9.41 -8.70 12.10
C LEU A 300 8.20 -9.41 12.73
N ARG A 301 7.00 -9.14 12.21
CA ARG A 301 5.77 -9.80 12.68
C ARG A 301 5.80 -11.28 12.41
N ALA A 302 6.24 -11.67 11.21
CA ALA A 302 6.34 -13.06 10.83
C ALA A 302 7.34 -13.81 11.72
N ALA A 303 8.53 -13.23 11.96
CA ALA A 303 9.54 -13.81 12.85
C ALA A 303 9.04 -13.93 14.30
N TRP A 304 8.30 -12.92 14.78
CA TRP A 304 7.68 -12.95 16.09
C TRP A 304 6.62 -14.04 16.23
N ALA A 305 5.72 -14.16 15.25
CA ALA A 305 4.67 -15.19 15.23
C ALA A 305 5.28 -16.60 15.19
N GLN A 306 6.33 -16.80 14.38
CA GLN A 306 7.06 -18.06 14.32
C GLN A 306 7.73 -18.43 15.65
N SER A 307 8.33 -17.46 16.33
CA SER A 307 8.93 -17.67 17.65
C SER A 307 7.92 -18.12 18.72
N ARG A 308 6.63 -17.90 18.46
CA ARG A 308 5.51 -18.31 19.29
C ARG A 308 4.86 -19.64 18.88
N GLY A 309 5.40 -20.33 17.89
CA GLY A 309 4.85 -21.56 17.39
C GLY A 309 3.56 -21.38 16.56
N ALA A 310 3.24 -20.14 16.16
CA ALA A 310 2.10 -19.89 15.29
C ALA A 310 2.38 -20.47 13.90
N ALA A 311 1.42 -21.25 13.37
CA ALA A 311 1.45 -21.69 11.98
C ALA A 311 1.28 -20.44 11.09
N LEU A 312 2.36 -20.03 10.43
CA LEU A 312 2.32 -18.92 9.50
C LEU A 312 1.76 -19.37 8.15
N PRO A 313 0.87 -18.58 7.52
CA PRO A 313 0.54 -18.80 6.12
C PRO A 313 1.82 -18.85 5.28
N PRO A 314 1.88 -19.69 4.22
CA PRO A 314 3.08 -19.86 3.40
C PRO A 314 3.74 -18.55 2.95
N ARG A 315 2.93 -17.54 2.63
CA ARG A 315 3.38 -16.19 2.24
C ARG A 315 4.25 -15.47 3.29
N TYR A 316 4.08 -15.78 4.58
CA TYR A 316 4.90 -15.17 5.65
C TYR A 316 6.21 -15.94 5.87
N LEU A 317 6.20 -17.25 5.68
CA LEU A 317 7.42 -18.06 5.66
C LEU A 317 8.35 -17.59 4.55
N GLU A 318 7.79 -17.27 3.38
CA GLU A 318 8.50 -16.74 2.23
C GLU A 318 9.12 -15.35 2.48
N LEU A 319 8.49 -14.50 3.31
CA LEU A 319 9.04 -13.19 3.69
C LEU A 319 10.27 -13.29 4.61
N ILE A 320 10.38 -14.38 5.37
CA ILE A 320 11.45 -14.58 6.35
C ILE A 320 12.67 -15.26 5.72
N ASP A 321 12.44 -16.12 4.70
CA ASP A 321 13.50 -16.90 4.07
C ASP A 321 13.95 -16.27 2.75
N PRO A 322 15.15 -15.64 2.71
CA PRO A 322 15.72 -15.09 1.49
C PRO A 322 15.81 -16.11 0.35
N ARG A 323 15.96 -17.41 0.67
CA ARG A 323 16.04 -18.49 -0.31
C ARG A 323 14.72 -18.68 -1.04
N SER A 324 13.60 -18.66 -0.32
CA SER A 324 12.26 -18.77 -0.92
C SER A 324 11.94 -17.56 -1.81
N VAL A 325 12.36 -16.36 -1.42
CA VAL A 325 12.22 -15.15 -2.26
C VAL A 325 13.04 -15.29 -3.54
N PHE A 326 14.29 -15.73 -3.42
CA PHE A 326 15.15 -15.97 -4.57
C PHE A 326 14.58 -17.04 -5.51
N GLN A 327 14.09 -18.16 -4.99
CA GLN A 327 13.49 -19.22 -5.78
C GLN A 327 12.29 -18.74 -6.60
N ARG A 328 11.39 -17.99 -6.02
CA ARG A 328 10.25 -17.39 -6.74
C ARG A 328 10.68 -16.44 -7.86
N CYS A 329 11.61 -15.53 -7.55
CA CYS A 329 12.15 -14.64 -8.57
C CYS A 329 12.82 -15.41 -9.70
N ARG A 330 13.59 -16.46 -9.36
CA ARG A 330 14.26 -17.34 -10.30
C ARG A 330 13.28 -18.06 -11.21
N ASP A 331 12.24 -18.68 -10.63
CA ASP A 331 11.27 -19.48 -11.38
C ASP A 331 10.43 -18.58 -12.31
N ARG A 332 10.10 -17.35 -11.88
CA ARG A 332 9.44 -16.36 -12.72
C ARG A 332 10.31 -15.92 -13.91
N VAL A 333 11.59 -15.63 -13.67
CA VAL A 333 12.54 -15.27 -14.73
C VAL A 333 12.81 -16.47 -15.63
N ALA A 334 12.98 -17.67 -15.10
CA ALA A 334 13.18 -18.90 -15.83
C ALA A 334 12.06 -19.14 -16.84
N SER A 335 10.81 -19.07 -16.38
CA SER A 335 9.61 -19.22 -17.22
C SER A 335 9.53 -18.15 -18.32
N ARG A 336 9.88 -16.90 -18.02
CA ARG A 336 9.75 -15.79 -18.99
C ARG A 336 10.83 -15.78 -20.06
N PHE A 337 12.03 -16.29 -19.74
CA PHE A 337 13.18 -16.32 -20.66
C PHE A 337 13.39 -17.70 -21.30
N ASP A 338 12.51 -18.64 -21.03
CA ASP A 338 12.61 -20.04 -21.51
C ASP A 338 13.99 -20.66 -21.19
N VAL A 339 14.43 -20.47 -19.94
CA VAL A 339 15.70 -21.00 -19.44
C VAL A 339 15.45 -21.82 -18.17
N SER A 340 16.24 -22.85 -17.94
CA SER A 340 16.09 -23.62 -16.71
C SER A 340 16.62 -22.86 -15.48
N ALA A 341 16.04 -23.15 -14.32
CA ALA A 341 16.51 -22.60 -13.04
C ALA A 341 17.98 -22.94 -12.76
N GLU A 342 18.44 -24.11 -13.20
CA GLU A 342 19.82 -24.56 -13.09
C GLU A 342 20.76 -23.78 -14.00
N GLN A 343 20.32 -23.46 -15.21
CA GLN A 343 21.08 -22.63 -16.14
C GLN A 343 21.28 -21.21 -15.61
N LEU A 344 20.25 -20.64 -14.93
CA LEU A 344 20.37 -19.32 -14.29
C LEU A 344 21.44 -19.30 -13.19
N CYS A 345 21.54 -20.36 -12.39
CA CYS A 345 22.55 -20.46 -11.31
C CYS A 345 23.90 -21.02 -11.82
N GLY A 346 23.94 -21.53 -13.04
CA GLY A 346 25.13 -22.18 -13.62
C GLY A 346 26.18 -21.22 -14.19
N LYS A 347 27.20 -21.79 -14.84
CA LYS A 347 28.35 -21.05 -15.40
C LYS A 347 28.15 -20.59 -16.86
N GLY A 348 27.07 -20.98 -17.52
CA GLY A 348 26.79 -20.60 -18.92
C GLY A 348 26.84 -19.09 -19.17
N GLN A 349 27.29 -18.67 -20.35
CA GLN A 349 27.56 -17.26 -20.69
C GLN A 349 26.79 -16.77 -21.93
N SER A 350 25.70 -17.46 -22.34
CA SER A 350 24.91 -16.95 -23.49
C SER A 350 24.34 -15.56 -23.20
N ARG A 351 24.10 -14.78 -24.24
CA ARG A 351 23.51 -13.43 -24.14
C ARG A 351 22.16 -13.46 -23.41
N SER A 352 21.33 -14.47 -23.73
CA SER A 352 20.02 -14.68 -23.09
C SER A 352 20.18 -14.92 -21.59
N LEU A 353 21.05 -15.85 -21.19
CA LEU A 353 21.30 -16.16 -19.77
C LEU A 353 21.91 -14.96 -19.01
N SER A 354 22.79 -14.21 -19.65
CA SER A 354 23.37 -13.01 -19.02
C SER A 354 22.27 -11.97 -18.74
N ARG A 355 21.38 -11.75 -19.71
CA ARG A 355 20.25 -10.82 -19.54
C ARG A 355 19.27 -11.33 -18.48
N ALA A 356 18.88 -12.60 -18.52
CA ALA A 356 18.01 -13.21 -17.53
C ALA A 356 18.57 -13.11 -16.11
N ARG A 357 19.89 -13.31 -15.91
CA ARG A 357 20.55 -13.14 -14.61
C ARG A 357 20.54 -11.69 -14.12
N LYS A 358 20.74 -10.72 -15.00
CA LYS A 358 20.64 -9.30 -14.65
C LYS A 358 19.21 -8.96 -14.16
N MET A 359 18.18 -9.45 -14.90
CA MET A 359 16.78 -9.28 -14.51
C MET A 359 16.47 -9.96 -13.17
N LEU A 360 16.96 -11.18 -12.96
CA LEU A 360 16.84 -11.89 -11.70
C LEU A 360 17.47 -11.12 -10.54
N ALA A 361 18.69 -10.63 -10.73
CA ALA A 361 19.40 -9.87 -9.70
C ALA A 361 18.64 -8.58 -9.31
N LYS A 362 18.16 -7.85 -10.30
CA LYS A 362 17.36 -6.63 -10.08
C LYS A 362 16.01 -6.94 -9.42
N LEU A 363 15.30 -7.97 -9.87
CA LEU A 363 14.04 -8.39 -9.28
C LEU A 363 14.22 -8.81 -7.81
N CYS A 364 15.24 -9.61 -7.52
CA CYS A 364 15.59 -10.01 -6.15
C CYS A 364 15.93 -8.82 -5.26
N GLN A 365 16.68 -7.84 -5.78
CA GLN A 365 16.99 -6.61 -5.05
C GLN A 365 15.73 -5.80 -4.74
N GLN A 366 14.80 -5.70 -5.69
CA GLN A 366 13.51 -5.03 -5.48
C GLN A 366 12.65 -5.74 -4.44
N GLN A 367 12.76 -7.07 -4.35
CA GLN A 367 12.11 -7.88 -3.31
C GLN A 367 12.83 -7.83 -1.96
N GLY A 368 13.92 -7.05 -1.85
CA GLY A 368 14.61 -6.76 -0.60
C GLY A 368 15.80 -7.66 -0.27
N LEU A 369 16.22 -8.55 -1.19
CA LEU A 369 17.44 -9.33 -0.99
C LEU A 369 18.68 -8.44 -1.10
N ARG A 370 19.69 -8.76 -0.29
CA ARG A 370 20.98 -8.08 -0.34
C ARG A 370 21.84 -8.61 -1.49
N GLY A 371 22.69 -7.77 -2.04
CA GLY A 371 23.61 -8.19 -3.10
C GLY A 371 24.52 -9.37 -2.71
N SER A 372 24.85 -9.53 -1.42
CA SER A 372 25.58 -10.69 -0.90
C SER A 372 24.73 -11.97 -0.91
N GLU A 373 23.46 -11.90 -0.54
CA GLU A 373 22.52 -13.04 -0.56
C GLU A 373 22.26 -13.49 -2.00
N ILE A 374 21.98 -12.53 -2.88
CA ILE A 374 21.79 -12.79 -4.31
C ILE A 374 23.06 -13.45 -4.90
N GLY A 375 24.24 -12.92 -4.53
CA GLY A 375 25.53 -13.44 -4.95
C GLY A 375 25.73 -14.90 -4.51
N ASN A 376 25.43 -15.21 -3.26
CA ASN A 376 25.51 -16.58 -2.73
C ASN A 376 24.62 -17.54 -3.49
N PHE A 377 23.38 -17.15 -3.80
CA PHE A 377 22.42 -18.00 -4.54
C PHE A 377 22.79 -18.16 -6.02
N LEU A 378 23.40 -17.15 -6.63
CA LEU A 378 23.84 -17.20 -8.02
C LEU A 378 25.25 -17.78 -8.19
N GLY A 379 25.97 -18.04 -7.11
CA GLY A 379 27.40 -18.41 -7.16
C GLY A 379 28.28 -17.29 -7.73
N ARG A 380 27.99 -16.02 -7.35
CA ARG A 380 28.69 -14.81 -7.82
C ARG A 380 29.08 -13.91 -6.65
N THR A 381 30.05 -13.04 -6.86
CA THR A 381 30.46 -12.06 -5.86
C THR A 381 29.42 -10.92 -5.73
N ARG A 382 29.38 -10.26 -4.58
CA ARG A 382 28.55 -9.05 -4.37
C ARG A 382 28.84 -7.98 -5.43
N ALA A 383 30.10 -7.78 -5.79
CA ALA A 383 30.51 -6.82 -6.81
C ALA A 383 29.93 -7.17 -8.19
N ALA A 384 29.94 -8.46 -8.55
CA ALA A 384 29.33 -8.93 -9.79
C ALA A 384 27.81 -8.68 -9.82
N VAL A 385 27.11 -8.90 -8.71
CA VAL A 385 25.67 -8.61 -8.60
C VAL A 385 25.42 -7.10 -8.76
N SER A 386 26.18 -6.25 -8.09
CA SER A 386 26.05 -4.79 -8.24
C SER A 386 26.28 -4.35 -9.69
N TYR A 387 27.27 -4.91 -10.35
CA TYR A 387 27.55 -4.65 -11.77
C TYR A 387 26.39 -5.11 -12.69
N MET A 388 25.81 -6.30 -12.43
CA MET A 388 24.66 -6.79 -13.18
C MET A 388 23.46 -5.84 -13.06
N VAL A 389 23.18 -5.34 -11.86
CA VAL A 389 22.06 -4.43 -11.60
C VAL A 389 22.28 -3.09 -12.30
N LEU A 390 23.45 -2.49 -12.13
CA LEU A 390 23.80 -1.20 -12.78
C LEU A 390 23.77 -1.29 -14.30
N THR A 391 24.26 -2.41 -14.86
CA THR A 391 24.24 -2.62 -16.31
C THR A 391 22.81 -2.78 -16.82
N LEU A 392 21.95 -3.51 -16.09
CA LEU A 392 20.55 -3.64 -16.46
C LEU A 392 19.83 -2.29 -16.39
N GLU A 393 20.08 -1.47 -15.39
CA GLU A 393 19.48 -0.14 -15.26
C GLU A 393 19.75 0.74 -16.48
N LYS A 394 20.98 0.69 -17.00
CA LYS A 394 21.35 1.37 -18.26
C LYS A 394 20.58 0.78 -19.45
N GLU A 395 20.57 -0.55 -19.58
CA GLU A 395 19.87 -1.24 -20.67
C GLU A 395 18.35 -0.96 -20.64
N LEU A 396 17.73 -0.88 -19.45
CA LEU A 396 16.31 -0.53 -19.28
C LEU A 396 16.03 0.95 -19.62
N ALA A 397 16.99 1.84 -19.43
CA ALA A 397 16.86 3.24 -19.83
C ALA A 397 16.89 3.41 -21.35
N GLU A 398 17.65 2.57 -22.05
CA GLU A 398 17.86 2.64 -23.51
C GLU A 398 16.81 1.85 -24.32
N SER A 399 16.18 0.81 -23.75
CA SER A 399 15.27 -0.09 -24.47
C SER A 399 13.88 -0.15 -23.83
N PRO A 400 12.85 0.46 -24.48
CA PRO A 400 11.46 0.37 -24.02
C PRO A 400 10.93 -1.07 -23.96
N GLU A 401 11.27 -1.91 -24.95
CA GLU A 401 10.85 -3.32 -25.00
C GLU A 401 11.41 -4.14 -23.82
N LEU A 402 12.66 -3.84 -23.43
CA LEU A 402 13.28 -4.53 -22.31
C LEU A 402 12.65 -4.11 -20.98
N ARG A 403 12.23 -2.86 -20.90
CA ARG A 403 11.51 -2.31 -19.76
C ARG A 403 10.16 -2.98 -19.58
N GLU A 404 9.37 -3.07 -20.64
CA GLU A 404 8.07 -3.75 -20.64
C GLU A 404 8.20 -5.22 -20.19
N ARG A 405 9.19 -5.93 -20.71
CA ARG A 405 9.50 -7.30 -20.26
C ARG A 405 9.90 -7.41 -18.80
N PHE A 406 10.55 -6.39 -18.25
CA PHE A 406 10.91 -6.36 -16.84
C PHE A 406 9.71 -6.01 -15.95
N GLU A 407 8.82 -5.14 -16.40
CA GLU A 407 7.58 -4.80 -15.72
C GLU A 407 6.63 -6.00 -15.62
N GLU A 408 6.58 -6.84 -16.65
CA GLU A 408 5.83 -8.12 -16.61
C GLU A 408 6.37 -9.12 -15.58
N LEU A 409 7.63 -8.97 -15.15
CA LEU A 409 8.26 -9.78 -14.11
C LEU A 409 8.02 -9.27 -12.69
N GLN A 410 7.50 -8.07 -12.51
CA GLN A 410 7.23 -7.47 -11.19
C GLN A 410 5.86 -7.87 -10.64
#